data_e0433bb7a5b25e1476770ef6413c91de
#
_entry.id   e0433bb7a5b25e1476770ef6413c91de
#
_cell.length_a   1.000
_cell.length_b   1.000
_cell.length_c   1.000
_cell.angle_alpha   90.00
_cell.angle_beta   90.00
_cell.angle_gamma   90.00
#
_symmetry.space_group_name_H-M   'P 1'
#
loop_
_entity.id
_entity.type
_entity.pdbx_description
1 polymer ?
#
loop_
_entity_poly.entity_id
_entity_poly.type
_entity_poly.pdbx_seq_one_letter_code
_entity_poly.pdbx_strand_id
1 'polypeptide(L)'
;MLCMFMASCDEDFEDWAEPQTWPQEEAVTIPGFAASATGSTISMKDVAEDSVKIFNLNNGADAKVANVRVTLKASDAESEPVMFDADVNGKVAKAKLTKMIEDVYGKRPVERILLGSVYADVMVEGQAMLVNAGEVQVNVIPEAPVIRDSYYLVGNICGWDTKAAIKFNHSGKDVYEDPVFTLVFNVTDAELGTYWKIITKENPADDWAGQIGVATDGDTSLSGKLVSENAQAGHIEKPGMYMMTLNMMDYTYEIKEMASEYYLVGALQGWNANEDGKKCILYPASATEFSYTTKWEGDGNFKFWLGSEFGNWDAAFGTEVDMSREMTGNIKANGGAIAVPEQNMFYTVTINMSAMTYAWTKCDNQDPKSYDKMGIIGGFNDWAGDAEMTQTAPHNWYAQISLAADTELKVRANGDWADNWGAEDGFDLSKNNYFDSKYNGGNIKVAAGEYTVFFNDITSKMIFVKK
;
A
#
# COMPACT_ATOMS: atom_id res chain seq x y z
N MET A 1 -61.60 -36.77 -58.52
CA MET A 1 -60.21 -36.71 -58.02
C MET A 1 -60.12 -35.46 -57.20
N LEU A 2 -60.20 -35.66 -55.87
CA LEU A 2 -60.37 -34.58 -54.91
C LEU A 2 -58.99 -34.27 -54.32
N CYS A 3 -58.38 -33.15 -54.62
CA CYS A 3 -57.15 -32.69 -54.02
C CYS A 3 -57.49 -31.99 -52.70
N MET A 4 -57.18 -32.65 -51.58
CA MET A 4 -57.11 -32.00 -50.29
C MET A 4 -55.86 -31.14 -50.22
N PHE A 5 -55.99 -29.85 -50.06
CA PHE A 5 -54.94 -28.96 -49.61
C PHE A 5 -54.85 -29.11 -48.10
N MET A 6 -53.75 -29.64 -47.62
CA MET A 6 -53.35 -29.56 -46.23
C MET A 6 -52.73 -28.20 -46.06
N ALA A 7 -53.40 -27.26 -45.41
CA ALA A 7 -52.78 -26.05 -44.86
C ALA A 7 -51.90 -26.47 -43.71
N SER A 8 -50.60 -26.38 -43.91
CA SER A 8 -49.62 -26.44 -42.81
C SER A 8 -49.78 -25.13 -42.07
N CYS A 9 -50.24 -25.17 -40.84
CA CYS A 9 -50.05 -24.07 -39.87
C CYS A 9 -48.54 -24.07 -39.54
N ASP A 10 -47.84 -23.13 -40.11
CA ASP A 10 -46.56 -22.67 -39.58
C ASP A 10 -46.90 -21.90 -38.27
N GLU A 11 -47.03 -22.62 -37.19
CA GLU A 11 -46.95 -22.01 -35.89
C GLU A 11 -45.46 -21.81 -35.60
N ASP A 12 -45.02 -20.56 -35.70
CA ASP A 12 -43.74 -20.11 -35.17
C ASP A 12 -43.71 -20.39 -33.67
N PHE A 13 -42.98 -21.44 -33.27
CA PHE A 13 -42.75 -21.79 -31.89
C PHE A 13 -41.65 -20.93 -31.23
N GLU A 14 -41.38 -19.72 -31.71
CA GLU A 14 -40.43 -18.79 -31.12
C GLU A 14 -41.02 -18.03 -29.93
N ASP A 15 -42.34 -17.94 -29.82
CA ASP A 15 -43.03 -17.17 -28.76
C ASP A 15 -42.89 -17.75 -27.34
N TRP A 16 -42.49 -19.01 -27.18
CA TRP A 16 -42.32 -19.59 -25.84
C TRP A 16 -40.90 -19.45 -25.30
N ALA A 17 -39.96 -18.94 -26.07
CA ALA A 17 -38.57 -18.65 -25.64
C ALA A 17 -38.45 -17.19 -25.16
N GLU A 18 -39.38 -16.32 -25.45
CA GLU A 18 -39.48 -15.01 -24.79
C GLU A 18 -40.20 -15.21 -23.45
N PRO A 19 -39.63 -14.76 -22.31
CA PRO A 19 -40.38 -14.76 -21.06
C PRO A 19 -41.64 -13.92 -21.30
N GLN A 20 -42.79 -14.58 -21.32
CA GLN A 20 -44.08 -13.88 -21.38
C GLN A 20 -44.18 -13.01 -20.14
N THR A 21 -43.87 -11.73 -20.29
CA THR A 21 -44.25 -10.73 -19.31
C THR A 21 -45.76 -10.58 -19.44
N TRP A 22 -46.49 -11.37 -18.68
CA TRP A 22 -47.91 -11.10 -18.43
C TRP A 22 -47.97 -9.66 -17.94
N PRO A 23 -48.87 -8.81 -18.50
CA PRO A 23 -49.07 -7.50 -17.93
C PRO A 23 -49.34 -7.70 -16.46
N GLN A 24 -48.44 -7.26 -15.60
CA GLN A 24 -48.61 -7.34 -14.15
C GLN A 24 -49.95 -6.69 -13.84
N GLU A 25 -50.82 -7.38 -13.11
CA GLU A 25 -52.05 -6.76 -12.65
C GLU A 25 -51.71 -5.42 -12.00
N GLU A 26 -52.40 -4.36 -12.42
CA GLU A 26 -52.15 -3.05 -11.84
C GLU A 26 -52.33 -3.12 -10.35
N ALA A 27 -51.31 -2.69 -9.61
CA ALA A 27 -51.34 -2.71 -8.16
C ALA A 27 -52.46 -1.78 -7.66
N VAL A 28 -53.30 -2.32 -6.80
CA VAL A 28 -54.39 -1.54 -6.22
C VAL A 28 -53.94 -0.88 -4.90
N THR A 29 -54.68 0.13 -4.48
CA THR A 29 -54.51 0.74 -3.16
C THR A 29 -55.69 0.33 -2.25
N ILE A 30 -55.38 -0.03 -1.00
CA ILE A 30 -56.40 -0.38 0.02
C ILE A 30 -56.36 0.71 1.10
N PRO A 31 -57.52 1.33 1.44
CA PRO A 31 -57.54 2.32 2.51
C PRO A 31 -56.98 1.78 3.83
N GLY A 32 -56.04 2.47 4.44
CA GLY A 32 -55.36 2.07 5.65
C GLY A 32 -54.22 1.07 5.48
N PHE A 33 -53.99 0.54 4.29
CA PHE A 33 -52.81 -0.27 3.97
C PHE A 33 -51.72 0.66 3.39
N ALA A 34 -50.71 0.97 4.18
CA ALA A 34 -49.68 1.95 3.79
C ALA A 34 -48.33 1.65 4.44
N ALA A 35 -47.27 1.86 3.66
CA ALA A 35 -45.90 1.90 4.18
C ALA A 35 -45.52 3.33 4.60
N SER A 36 -44.66 3.43 5.60
CA SER A 36 -44.08 4.71 6.04
C SER A 36 -42.61 4.55 6.44
N ALA A 37 -41.83 5.62 6.31
CA ALA A 37 -40.42 5.64 6.74
C ALA A 37 -40.31 5.34 8.24
N THR A 38 -39.17 4.79 8.66
CA THR A 38 -38.86 4.57 10.10
C THR A 38 -38.63 5.88 10.86
N GLY A 39 -38.27 6.95 10.12
CA GLY A 39 -38.01 8.29 10.68
C GLY A 39 -36.62 8.46 11.30
N SER A 40 -35.77 7.44 11.25
CA SER A 40 -34.39 7.48 11.77
C SER A 40 -33.40 7.03 10.71
N THR A 41 -32.19 7.59 10.75
CA THR A 41 -31.07 7.12 9.93
C THR A 41 -30.54 5.79 10.48
N ILE A 42 -30.36 4.82 9.61
CA ILE A 42 -29.89 3.47 9.93
C ILE A 42 -28.38 3.43 9.74
N SER A 43 -27.62 3.32 10.83
CA SER A 43 -26.19 3.02 10.79
C SER A 43 -26.02 1.52 10.57
N MET A 44 -25.53 1.12 9.40
CA MET A 44 -25.38 -0.31 9.07
C MET A 44 -24.37 -1.01 9.99
N LYS A 45 -23.40 -0.27 10.54
CA LYS A 45 -22.43 -0.74 11.53
C LYS A 45 -23.12 -1.19 12.84
N ASP A 46 -24.19 -0.52 13.23
CA ASP A 46 -24.86 -0.77 14.52
C ASP A 46 -25.96 -1.85 14.43
N VAL A 47 -26.24 -2.34 13.21
CA VAL A 47 -27.19 -3.43 12.98
C VAL A 47 -26.51 -4.76 13.29
N ALA A 48 -26.85 -5.35 14.45
CA ALA A 48 -26.29 -6.64 14.87
C ALA A 48 -26.99 -7.86 14.25
N GLU A 49 -28.27 -7.69 13.80
CA GLU A 49 -29.07 -8.76 13.21
C GLU A 49 -28.78 -8.94 11.72
N ASP A 50 -29.07 -10.13 11.17
CA ASP A 50 -28.95 -10.42 9.73
C ASP A 50 -30.05 -9.72 8.89
N SER A 51 -31.00 -9.06 9.53
CA SER A 51 -32.07 -8.28 8.91
C SER A 51 -32.14 -6.87 9.50
N VAL A 52 -32.55 -5.91 8.68
CA VAL A 52 -32.64 -4.51 9.06
C VAL A 52 -34.03 -3.95 8.72
N LYS A 53 -34.66 -3.27 9.68
CA LYS A 53 -35.96 -2.62 9.47
C LYS A 53 -35.76 -1.30 8.72
N ILE A 54 -36.34 -1.20 7.52
CA ILE A 54 -36.21 -0.04 6.65
C ILE A 54 -37.51 0.76 6.46
N PHE A 55 -38.67 0.17 6.80
CA PHE A 55 -39.97 0.87 6.81
C PHE A 55 -40.92 0.28 7.85
N ASN A 56 -42.01 0.97 8.08
CA ASN A 56 -43.17 0.46 8.84
C ASN A 56 -44.30 0.14 7.85
N LEU A 57 -45.00 -0.98 8.04
CA LEU A 57 -46.17 -1.35 7.29
C LEU A 57 -47.40 -1.30 8.19
N ASN A 58 -48.35 -0.44 7.84
CA ASN A 58 -49.69 -0.49 8.40
C ASN A 58 -50.57 -1.34 7.47
N ASN A 59 -51.07 -2.47 7.94
CA ASN A 59 -51.78 -3.43 7.10
C ASN A 59 -53.30 -3.28 7.11
N GLY A 60 -53.82 -2.25 7.77
CA GLY A 60 -55.29 -2.12 7.94
C GLY A 60 -55.87 -3.28 8.83
N ALA A 61 -57.07 -3.15 9.32
CA ALA A 61 -57.57 -4.01 10.40
C ALA A 61 -57.79 -5.50 10.04
N ASP A 62 -57.84 -5.91 8.74
CA ASP A 62 -58.25 -7.28 8.42
C ASP A 62 -57.55 -7.90 7.19
N ALA A 63 -56.49 -7.29 6.66
CA ALA A 63 -55.77 -7.80 5.49
C ALA A 63 -54.75 -8.87 5.86
N LYS A 64 -54.86 -10.07 5.30
CA LYS A 64 -53.87 -11.12 5.48
C LYS A 64 -52.74 -10.94 4.44
N VAL A 65 -51.60 -10.45 4.91
CA VAL A 65 -50.40 -10.24 4.07
C VAL A 65 -49.71 -11.58 3.85
N ALA A 66 -49.44 -11.92 2.57
CA ALA A 66 -48.71 -13.12 2.17
C ALA A 66 -47.23 -12.84 1.91
N ASN A 67 -46.93 -11.83 1.11
CA ASN A 67 -45.55 -11.41 0.80
C ASN A 67 -45.47 -9.90 0.84
N VAL A 68 -44.29 -9.38 1.18
CA VAL A 68 -43.97 -7.96 1.10
C VAL A 68 -42.70 -7.79 0.30
N ARG A 69 -42.67 -6.82 -0.60
CA ARG A 69 -41.51 -6.49 -1.43
C ARG A 69 -41.28 -4.98 -1.43
N VAL A 70 -40.03 -4.58 -1.45
CA VAL A 70 -39.67 -3.18 -1.65
C VAL A 70 -38.62 -3.07 -2.74
N THR A 71 -38.83 -2.16 -3.68
CA THR A 71 -37.88 -1.83 -4.72
C THR A 71 -37.17 -0.55 -4.32
N LEU A 72 -35.86 -0.62 -4.07
CA LEU A 72 -35.04 0.52 -3.65
C LEU A 72 -34.17 1.03 -4.79
N LYS A 73 -34.01 2.35 -4.88
CA LYS A 73 -33.06 3.03 -5.76
C LYS A 73 -32.38 4.18 -5.02
N ALA A 74 -31.22 4.60 -5.48
CA ALA A 74 -30.56 5.81 -4.97
C ALA A 74 -31.39 7.07 -5.26
N SER A 75 -31.33 8.05 -4.36
CA SER A 75 -32.03 9.33 -4.57
C SER A 75 -31.23 10.33 -5.39
N ASP A 76 -29.89 10.25 -5.35
CA ASP A 76 -28.93 11.24 -5.85
C ASP A 76 -27.82 10.63 -6.71
N ALA A 77 -27.91 9.34 -7.03
CA ALA A 77 -26.99 8.63 -7.91
C ALA A 77 -27.77 7.83 -8.95
N GLU A 78 -27.20 7.66 -10.14
CA GLU A 78 -27.75 6.82 -11.19
C GLU A 78 -27.62 5.35 -10.74
N SER A 79 -28.74 4.67 -10.54
CA SER A 79 -28.77 3.26 -10.13
C SER A 79 -30.03 2.57 -10.63
N GLU A 80 -29.87 1.30 -11.04
CA GLU A 80 -31.01 0.44 -11.33
C GLU A 80 -31.76 0.10 -10.03
N PRO A 81 -33.09 0.07 -10.06
CA PRO A 81 -33.88 -0.33 -8.90
C PRO A 81 -33.58 -1.78 -8.50
N VAL A 82 -33.37 -2.02 -7.21
CA VAL A 82 -33.12 -3.35 -6.64
C VAL A 82 -34.30 -3.78 -5.79
N MET A 83 -34.89 -4.94 -6.12
CA MET A 83 -36.01 -5.52 -5.36
C MET A 83 -35.52 -6.33 -4.17
N PHE A 84 -36.15 -6.14 -3.02
CA PHE A 84 -35.94 -6.87 -1.76
C PHE A 84 -37.24 -7.54 -1.31
N ASP A 85 -37.12 -8.79 -0.87
CA ASP A 85 -38.14 -9.41 -0.04
C ASP A 85 -38.08 -8.82 1.36
N ALA A 86 -39.22 -8.47 1.91
CA ALA A 86 -39.36 -7.93 3.26
C ALA A 86 -40.32 -8.77 4.10
N ASP A 87 -40.16 -8.73 5.40
CA ASP A 87 -41.16 -9.26 6.29
C ASP A 87 -42.30 -8.23 6.55
N VAL A 88 -43.34 -8.65 7.24
CA VAL A 88 -44.48 -7.79 7.61
C VAL A 88 -44.13 -6.64 8.54
N ASN A 89 -42.91 -6.65 9.15
CA ASN A 89 -42.37 -5.60 9.98
C ASN A 89 -41.50 -4.61 9.20
N GLY A 90 -41.36 -4.82 7.89
CA GLY A 90 -40.50 -4.00 7.02
C GLY A 90 -39.00 -4.28 7.15
N LYS A 91 -38.64 -5.52 7.57
CA LYS A 91 -37.25 -5.95 7.64
C LYS A 91 -36.83 -6.61 6.33
N VAL A 92 -35.62 -6.25 5.84
CA VAL A 92 -34.95 -6.83 4.68
C VAL A 92 -33.62 -7.45 5.08
N ALA A 93 -33.03 -8.30 4.22
CA ALA A 93 -31.74 -8.92 4.48
C ALA A 93 -30.62 -7.86 4.52
N LYS A 94 -29.88 -7.78 5.65
CA LYS A 94 -28.76 -6.83 5.86
C LYS A 94 -27.70 -6.93 4.76
N ALA A 95 -27.23 -8.15 4.47
CA ALA A 95 -26.15 -8.38 3.50
C ALA A 95 -26.50 -7.85 2.09
N LYS A 96 -27.76 -8.05 1.64
CA LYS A 96 -28.22 -7.56 0.33
C LYS A 96 -28.31 -6.03 0.30
N LEU A 97 -28.77 -5.41 1.39
CA LEU A 97 -28.87 -3.96 1.50
C LEU A 97 -27.48 -3.32 1.57
N THR A 98 -26.55 -3.87 2.38
CA THR A 98 -25.15 -3.43 2.44
C THR A 98 -24.52 -3.48 1.06
N LYS A 99 -24.66 -4.61 0.35
CA LYS A 99 -24.11 -4.75 -1.00
C LYS A 99 -24.65 -3.70 -1.97
N MET A 100 -25.96 -3.47 -1.99
CA MET A 100 -26.57 -2.42 -2.83
C MET A 100 -25.99 -1.03 -2.54
N ILE A 101 -25.88 -0.68 -1.24
CA ILE A 101 -25.35 0.62 -0.83
C ILE A 101 -23.90 0.77 -1.27
N GLU A 102 -23.07 -0.26 -1.08
CA GLU A 102 -21.66 -0.25 -1.47
C GLU A 102 -21.45 -0.21 -2.99
N ASP A 103 -22.26 -0.94 -3.76
CA ASP A 103 -22.21 -0.95 -5.22
C ASP A 103 -22.53 0.44 -5.82
N VAL A 104 -23.44 1.21 -5.19
CA VAL A 104 -23.88 2.52 -5.71
C VAL A 104 -23.07 3.68 -5.14
N TYR A 105 -22.77 3.64 -3.85
CA TYR A 105 -22.22 4.77 -3.11
C TYR A 105 -20.78 4.55 -2.60
N GLY A 106 -20.26 3.33 -2.73
CA GLY A 106 -19.03 2.92 -2.09
C GLY A 106 -19.18 2.77 -0.57
N LYS A 107 -18.06 2.61 0.12
CA LYS A 107 -18.01 2.27 1.55
C LYS A 107 -17.98 3.47 2.50
N ARG A 108 -17.86 4.70 1.99
CA ARG A 108 -17.71 5.91 2.83
C ARG A 108 -18.90 6.06 3.79
N PRO A 109 -18.70 6.13 5.12
CA PRO A 109 -19.77 6.15 6.13
C PRO A 109 -20.40 7.56 6.26
N VAL A 110 -21.03 8.02 5.20
CA VAL A 110 -21.84 9.23 5.17
C VAL A 110 -23.29 8.86 4.89
N GLU A 111 -24.22 9.69 5.36
CA GLU A 111 -25.64 9.44 5.15
C GLU A 111 -25.99 9.39 3.67
N ARG A 112 -26.74 8.36 3.28
CA ARG A 112 -27.26 8.13 1.94
C ARG A 112 -28.76 7.96 1.99
N ILE A 113 -29.44 8.41 0.97
CA ILE A 113 -30.90 8.36 0.86
C ILE A 113 -31.27 7.37 -0.23
N LEU A 114 -32.09 6.38 0.13
CA LEU A 114 -32.70 5.46 -0.80
C LEU A 114 -34.21 5.77 -0.87
N LEU A 115 -34.76 5.73 -2.08
CA LEU A 115 -36.19 5.85 -2.34
C LEU A 115 -36.74 4.46 -2.62
N GLY A 116 -37.83 4.09 -1.95
CA GLY A 116 -38.43 2.76 -2.03
C GLY A 116 -39.89 2.80 -2.40
N SER A 117 -40.30 1.87 -3.30
CA SER A 117 -41.73 1.60 -3.56
C SER A 117 -42.08 0.26 -2.96
N VAL A 118 -43.07 0.23 -2.06
CA VAL A 118 -43.45 -0.96 -1.28
C VAL A 118 -44.71 -1.59 -1.87
N TYR A 119 -44.63 -2.91 -2.12
CA TYR A 119 -45.75 -3.72 -2.61
C TYR A 119 -45.97 -4.92 -1.69
N ALA A 120 -47.22 -5.36 -1.63
CA ALA A 120 -47.56 -6.56 -0.87
C ALA A 120 -48.62 -7.41 -1.61
N ASP A 121 -48.47 -8.73 -1.51
CA ASP A 121 -49.50 -9.65 -1.93
C ASP A 121 -50.44 -9.85 -0.71
N VAL A 122 -51.70 -9.45 -0.87
CA VAL A 122 -52.67 -9.40 0.22
C VAL A 122 -53.88 -10.24 -0.15
N MET A 123 -54.36 -11.06 0.81
CA MET A 123 -55.60 -11.78 0.65
C MET A 123 -56.75 -10.97 1.23
N VAL A 124 -57.70 -10.57 0.36
CA VAL A 124 -58.93 -9.87 0.74
C VAL A 124 -60.08 -10.68 0.24
N GLU A 125 -61.00 -11.07 1.16
CA GLU A 125 -62.19 -11.90 0.86
C GLU A 125 -61.89 -13.19 0.07
N GLY A 126 -60.68 -13.75 0.27
CA GLY A 126 -60.22 -14.97 -0.39
C GLY A 126 -59.59 -14.79 -1.77
N GLN A 127 -59.43 -13.56 -2.25
CA GLN A 127 -58.72 -13.22 -3.50
C GLN A 127 -57.32 -12.64 -3.19
N ALA A 128 -56.33 -13.10 -3.92
CA ALA A 128 -54.99 -12.54 -3.85
C ALA A 128 -54.95 -11.24 -4.70
N MET A 129 -54.46 -10.16 -4.13
CA MET A 129 -54.36 -8.85 -4.76
C MET A 129 -52.95 -8.30 -4.56
N LEU A 130 -52.35 -7.72 -5.62
CA LEU A 130 -51.14 -6.93 -5.48
C LEU A 130 -51.51 -5.52 -5.00
N VAL A 131 -50.99 -5.14 -3.83
CA VAL A 131 -51.29 -3.84 -3.21
C VAL A 131 -50.04 -2.96 -3.28
N ASN A 132 -50.18 -1.75 -3.78
CA ASN A 132 -49.17 -0.70 -3.66
C ASN A 132 -49.36 -0.03 -2.28
N ALA A 133 -48.39 -0.24 -1.37
CA ALA A 133 -48.41 0.35 -0.06
C ALA A 133 -47.80 1.77 0.00
N GLY A 134 -47.36 2.29 -1.15
CA GLY A 134 -46.78 3.62 -1.27
C GLY A 134 -45.26 3.67 -1.26
N GLU A 135 -44.74 4.90 -1.18
CA GLU A 135 -43.31 5.16 -1.24
C GLU A 135 -42.74 5.42 0.16
N VAL A 136 -41.49 5.04 0.35
CA VAL A 136 -40.71 5.27 1.57
C VAL A 136 -39.33 5.85 1.29
N GLN A 137 -38.88 6.67 2.19
CA GLN A 137 -37.48 7.12 2.19
C GLN A 137 -36.73 6.37 3.29
N VAL A 138 -35.55 5.84 2.93
CA VAL A 138 -34.68 5.09 3.85
C VAL A 138 -33.33 5.81 3.91
N ASN A 139 -33.01 6.33 5.08
CA ASN A 139 -31.72 6.98 5.33
C ASN A 139 -30.76 5.96 5.93
N VAL A 140 -29.60 5.77 5.32
CA VAL A 140 -28.61 4.77 5.71
C VAL A 140 -27.19 5.35 5.75
N ILE A 141 -26.35 4.82 6.65
CA ILE A 141 -24.93 5.07 6.70
C ILE A 141 -24.21 3.73 6.46
N PRO A 142 -23.30 3.62 5.48
CA PRO A 142 -22.52 2.41 5.23
C PRO A 142 -21.75 1.92 6.46
N GLU A 143 -21.40 0.63 6.49
CA GLU A 143 -20.82 -0.04 7.65
C GLU A 143 -19.34 0.29 7.91
N ALA A 144 -18.60 0.75 6.90
CA ALA A 144 -17.17 0.96 7.00
C ALA A 144 -16.76 1.96 8.11
N PRO A 145 -15.56 1.82 8.69
CA PRO A 145 -15.06 2.79 9.66
C PRO A 145 -14.81 4.15 9.00
N VAL A 146 -14.73 5.20 9.80
CA VAL A 146 -14.31 6.52 9.31
C VAL A 146 -12.81 6.49 9.02
N ILE A 147 -12.42 6.58 7.75
CA ILE A 147 -11.02 6.66 7.31
C ILE A 147 -10.71 8.11 6.94
N ARG A 148 -9.56 8.61 7.43
CA ARG A 148 -9.09 9.97 7.21
C ARG A 148 -8.13 10.03 6.03
N ASP A 149 -7.98 11.19 5.42
CA ASP A 149 -7.08 11.39 4.30
C ASP A 149 -5.60 11.42 4.70
N SER A 150 -5.31 11.53 6.00
CA SER A 150 -3.93 11.60 6.50
C SER A 150 -3.81 11.08 7.92
N TYR A 151 -2.71 10.38 8.18
CA TYR A 151 -2.28 9.91 9.49
C TYR A 151 -0.84 10.31 9.74
N TYR A 152 -0.46 10.47 11.01
CA TYR A 152 0.88 10.88 11.42
C TYR A 152 1.37 10.03 12.59
N LEU A 153 2.62 9.58 12.52
CA LEU A 153 3.30 8.92 13.62
C LEU A 153 3.81 9.97 14.60
N VAL A 154 3.50 9.80 15.87
CA VAL A 154 4.00 10.62 16.97
C VAL A 154 4.57 9.71 18.06
N GLY A 155 5.63 10.13 18.72
CA GLY A 155 6.29 9.32 19.74
C GLY A 155 7.64 9.87 20.14
N ASN A 156 8.48 9.06 20.78
CA ASN A 156 9.84 9.48 21.16
C ASN A 156 10.65 9.96 19.96
N ILE A 157 10.41 9.36 18.77
CA ILE A 157 11.07 9.72 17.51
C ILE A 157 10.96 11.23 17.16
N CYS A 158 9.93 11.90 17.62
CA CYS A 158 9.72 13.34 17.43
C CYS A 158 9.52 14.09 18.76
N GLY A 159 9.96 13.50 19.89
CA GLY A 159 9.82 14.06 21.23
C GLY A 159 8.37 14.29 21.66
N TRP A 160 7.42 13.52 21.13
CA TRP A 160 5.97 13.65 21.34
C TRP A 160 5.40 15.02 20.89
N ASP A 161 6.16 15.77 20.06
CA ASP A 161 5.69 17.01 19.47
C ASP A 161 4.79 16.71 18.27
N THR A 162 3.51 16.99 18.38
CA THR A 162 2.52 16.77 17.32
C THR A 162 2.84 17.56 16.05
N LYS A 163 3.54 18.70 16.17
CA LYS A 163 3.96 19.49 15.01
C LYS A 163 5.08 18.82 14.23
N ALA A 164 5.93 18.06 14.93
CA ALA A 164 7.02 17.27 14.35
C ALA A 164 6.60 15.84 13.98
N ALA A 165 5.33 15.47 14.21
CA ALA A 165 4.81 14.14 13.87
C ALA A 165 4.95 13.86 12.37
N ILE A 166 5.37 12.62 12.03
CA ILE A 166 5.78 12.21 10.69
C ILE A 166 4.58 11.69 9.92
N LYS A 167 4.29 12.29 8.77
CA LYS A 167 3.15 11.93 7.93
C LYS A 167 3.35 10.58 7.27
N PHE A 168 2.32 9.71 7.33
CA PHE A 168 2.26 8.49 6.52
C PHE A 168 2.03 8.83 5.04
N ASN A 169 2.62 8.05 4.17
CA ASN A 169 2.39 8.10 2.73
C ASN A 169 1.12 7.33 2.38
N HIS A 170 0.46 7.81 1.32
CA HIS A 170 -0.72 7.21 0.74
C HIS A 170 -0.66 7.34 -0.78
N SER A 171 -1.30 6.44 -1.51
CA SER A 171 -1.29 6.42 -2.98
C SER A 171 -1.97 7.62 -3.65
N GLY A 172 -2.75 8.40 -2.89
CA GLY A 172 -3.57 9.50 -3.41
C GLY A 172 -4.91 9.06 -4.02
N LYS A 173 -5.23 7.76 -4.05
CA LYS A 173 -6.56 7.26 -4.39
C LYS A 173 -7.57 7.59 -3.29
N ASP A 174 -8.86 7.33 -3.53
CA ASP A 174 -9.86 7.41 -2.46
C ASP A 174 -9.49 6.44 -1.33
N VAL A 175 -9.53 6.88 -0.09
CA VAL A 175 -9.12 6.10 1.09
C VAL A 175 -10.01 4.88 1.36
N TYR A 176 -11.17 4.78 0.72
CA TYR A 176 -12.04 3.60 0.76
C TYR A 176 -11.76 2.62 -0.38
N GLU A 177 -11.05 3.05 -1.42
CA GLU A 177 -10.50 2.17 -2.47
C GLU A 177 -9.12 1.64 -2.08
N ASP A 178 -8.31 2.49 -1.42
CA ASP A 178 -6.99 2.14 -0.91
C ASP A 178 -6.84 2.61 0.55
N PRO A 179 -7.22 1.79 1.54
CA PRO A 179 -7.18 2.17 2.96
C PRO A 179 -5.80 2.01 3.61
N VAL A 180 -4.75 1.81 2.79
CA VAL A 180 -3.40 1.48 3.26
C VAL A 180 -2.52 2.72 3.30
N PHE A 181 -1.88 2.94 4.45
CA PHE A 181 -0.92 4.01 4.69
C PHE A 181 0.41 3.41 5.12
N THR A 182 1.52 3.94 4.61
CA THR A 182 2.86 3.42 4.89
C THR A 182 3.78 4.52 5.38
N LEU A 183 4.71 4.17 6.28
CA LEU A 183 5.74 5.09 6.74
C LEU A 183 7.03 4.31 7.00
N VAL A 184 8.13 4.82 6.46
CA VAL A 184 9.48 4.37 6.83
C VAL A 184 10.10 5.39 7.77
N PHE A 185 10.67 4.91 8.87
CA PHE A 185 11.29 5.75 9.90
C PHE A 185 12.44 5.03 10.59
N ASN A 186 13.33 5.80 11.21
CA ASN A 186 14.50 5.28 11.90
C ASN A 186 14.37 5.45 13.42
N VAL A 187 14.51 4.36 14.16
CA VAL A 187 14.61 4.34 15.62
C VAL A 187 16.10 4.40 15.99
N THR A 188 16.55 5.50 16.61
CA THR A 188 17.95 5.76 16.90
C THR A 188 18.35 5.51 18.35
N ASP A 189 17.39 5.48 19.28
CA ASP A 189 17.65 5.27 20.69
C ASP A 189 17.90 3.80 20.98
N ALA A 190 19.14 3.46 21.34
CA ALA A 190 19.56 2.09 21.61
C ALA A 190 19.14 1.57 23.00
N GLU A 191 18.78 2.46 23.94
CA GLU A 191 18.41 2.08 25.31
C GLU A 191 16.89 2.01 25.50
N LEU A 192 16.16 2.97 24.91
CA LEU A 192 14.71 3.11 25.10
C LEU A 192 13.88 2.70 23.88
N GLY A 193 14.50 2.53 22.69
CA GLY A 193 13.74 2.33 21.48
C GLY A 193 12.82 3.51 21.16
N THR A 194 11.60 3.25 20.73
CA THR A 194 10.59 4.30 20.53
C THR A 194 9.19 3.84 20.91
N TYR A 195 8.53 4.63 21.74
CA TYR A 195 7.07 4.54 21.93
C TYR A 195 6.38 5.33 20.83
N TRP A 196 5.22 4.87 20.37
CA TRP A 196 4.52 5.46 19.27
C TRP A 196 3.00 5.46 19.44
N LYS A 197 2.36 6.48 18.87
CA LYS A 197 0.91 6.59 18.61
C LYS A 197 0.70 7.16 17.21
N ILE A 198 -0.54 7.17 16.79
CA ILE A 198 -0.97 7.74 15.50
C ILE A 198 -1.96 8.86 15.80
N ILE A 199 -1.82 10.00 15.11
CA ILE A 199 -2.74 11.13 15.20
C ILE A 199 -3.24 11.54 13.81
N THR A 200 -4.37 12.20 13.75
CA THR A 200 -5.01 12.64 12.50
C THR A 200 -4.85 14.12 12.20
N LYS A 201 -4.61 14.95 13.22
CA LYS A 201 -4.53 16.43 13.13
C LYS A 201 -5.79 17.09 12.54
N GLU A 202 -6.94 16.49 12.72
CA GLU A 202 -8.20 17.03 12.18
C GLU A 202 -8.77 18.16 13.01
N ASN A 203 -8.49 18.16 14.30
CA ASN A 203 -8.91 19.23 15.19
C ASN A 203 -7.77 20.24 15.38
N PRO A 204 -7.79 21.41 14.74
CA PRO A 204 -6.73 22.42 14.89
C PRO A 204 -6.52 22.93 16.31
N ALA A 205 -7.50 22.74 17.20
CA ALA A 205 -7.43 23.15 18.60
C ALA A 205 -6.84 22.05 19.50
N ASP A 206 -6.86 20.78 19.06
CA ASP A 206 -6.36 19.64 19.80
C ASP A 206 -5.86 18.54 18.84
N ASP A 207 -4.57 18.55 18.56
CA ASP A 207 -3.90 17.57 17.68
C ASP A 207 -3.98 16.13 18.23
N TRP A 208 -4.28 15.95 19.52
CA TRP A 208 -4.45 14.64 20.16
C TRP A 208 -5.87 14.10 20.04
N ALA A 209 -6.82 14.91 19.58
CA ALA A 209 -8.17 14.44 19.34
C ALA A 209 -8.16 13.35 18.25
N GLY A 210 -8.82 12.22 18.54
CA GLY A 210 -8.88 11.07 17.63
C GLY A 210 -7.57 10.29 17.52
N GLN A 211 -6.70 10.33 18.56
CA GLN A 211 -5.50 9.52 18.62
C GLN A 211 -5.83 8.02 18.51
N ILE A 212 -4.94 7.29 17.86
CA ILE A 212 -5.03 5.86 17.61
C ILE A 212 -3.76 5.18 18.13
N GLY A 213 -3.89 4.01 18.67
CA GLY A 213 -2.75 3.26 19.21
C GLY A 213 -3.10 1.80 19.43
N VAL A 214 -2.42 1.16 20.37
CA VAL A 214 -2.64 -0.22 20.79
C VAL A 214 -3.50 -0.28 22.07
N ALA A 215 -4.01 -1.46 22.40
CA ALA A 215 -4.87 -1.63 23.59
C ALA A 215 -4.08 -1.62 24.90
N THR A 216 -2.81 -2.03 24.89
CA THR A 216 -1.93 -2.15 26.06
C THR A 216 -0.74 -1.22 25.93
N ASP A 217 -0.44 -0.44 26.98
CA ASP A 217 0.71 0.47 26.96
C ASP A 217 2.03 -0.30 26.91
N GLY A 218 2.91 0.14 26.01
CA GLY A 218 4.20 -0.51 25.80
C GLY A 218 4.11 -1.85 25.05
N ASP A 219 3.03 -2.16 24.35
CA ASP A 219 2.93 -3.37 23.53
C ASP A 219 4.06 -3.40 22.47
N THR A 220 4.89 -4.45 22.52
CA THR A 220 6.04 -4.68 21.63
C THR A 220 5.70 -5.52 20.39
N SER A 221 4.44 -5.86 20.19
CA SER A 221 3.98 -6.60 19.02
C SER A 221 4.24 -5.81 17.74
N LEU A 222 4.85 -6.46 16.75
CA LEU A 222 5.13 -5.84 15.44
C LEU A 222 3.92 -5.88 14.50
N SER A 223 2.80 -6.45 14.91
CA SER A 223 1.53 -6.39 14.18
C SER A 223 0.35 -6.60 15.12
N GLY A 224 -0.79 -6.02 14.77
CA GLY A 224 -1.98 -6.16 15.62
C GLY A 224 -3.13 -5.27 15.22
N LYS A 225 -4.12 -5.20 16.11
CA LYS A 225 -5.26 -4.29 15.99
C LYS A 225 -4.94 -2.92 16.57
N LEU A 226 -5.44 -1.91 15.91
CA LEU A 226 -5.46 -0.54 16.40
C LEU A 226 -6.75 -0.27 17.18
N VAL A 227 -6.69 0.64 18.15
CA VAL A 227 -7.84 1.13 18.90
C VAL A 227 -7.85 2.65 18.94
N SER A 228 -9.04 3.26 18.92
CA SER A 228 -9.23 4.71 19.06
C SER A 228 -9.76 5.09 20.45
N GLU A 229 -10.37 4.15 21.17
CA GLU A 229 -10.83 4.35 22.55
C GLU A 229 -9.75 3.90 23.53
N ASN A 230 -9.37 4.76 24.45
CA ASN A 230 -8.31 4.51 25.45
C ASN A 230 -6.99 4.06 24.81
N ALA A 231 -6.68 4.56 23.63
CA ALA A 231 -5.49 4.21 22.85
C ALA A 231 -4.20 4.39 23.67
N GLN A 232 -3.42 3.32 23.77
CA GLN A 232 -2.12 3.27 24.45
C GLN A 232 -0.98 3.36 23.44
N ALA A 233 0.24 3.60 23.91
CA ALA A 233 1.42 3.62 23.05
C ALA A 233 1.92 2.21 22.75
N GLY A 234 2.19 1.90 21.48
CA GLY A 234 3.01 0.76 21.12
C GLY A 234 4.50 1.05 21.32
N HIS A 235 5.36 0.04 21.35
CA HIS A 235 6.77 0.18 21.62
C HIS A 235 7.62 -0.67 20.66
N ILE A 236 8.60 -0.04 20.03
CA ILE A 236 9.66 -0.70 19.26
C ILE A 236 10.92 -0.63 20.12
N GLU A 237 11.41 -1.78 20.59
CA GLU A 237 12.49 -1.85 21.59
C GLU A 237 13.88 -1.61 21.00
N LYS A 238 14.10 -1.96 19.73
CA LYS A 238 15.43 -1.97 19.12
C LYS A 238 15.64 -0.79 18.18
N PRO A 239 16.85 -0.23 18.15
CA PRO A 239 17.20 0.72 17.10
C PRO A 239 17.21 0.02 15.75
N GLY A 240 16.91 0.74 14.70
CA GLY A 240 16.85 0.21 13.33
C GLY A 240 15.92 1.03 12.46
N MET A 241 15.91 0.69 11.19
CA MET A 241 14.95 1.24 10.23
C MET A 241 13.73 0.35 10.18
N TYR A 242 12.55 0.96 10.22
CA TYR A 242 11.27 0.25 10.21
C TYR A 242 10.32 0.81 9.18
N MET A 243 9.52 -0.07 8.59
CA MET A 243 8.34 0.31 7.82
C MET A 243 7.09 -0.07 8.61
N MET A 244 6.26 0.92 8.90
CA MET A 244 4.94 0.71 9.48
C MET A 244 3.89 0.84 8.39
N THR A 245 3.03 -0.16 8.29
CA THR A 245 1.87 -0.19 7.40
C THR A 245 0.61 -0.18 8.24
N LEU A 246 -0.31 0.73 7.93
CA LEU A 246 -1.65 0.81 8.52
C LEU A 246 -2.67 0.36 7.48
N ASN A 247 -3.58 -0.53 7.84
CA ASN A 247 -4.82 -0.77 7.09
C ASN A 247 -5.99 -0.20 7.90
N MET A 248 -6.50 0.94 7.48
CA MET A 248 -7.51 1.67 8.23
C MET A 248 -8.93 1.15 7.99
N MET A 249 -9.14 0.30 6.98
CA MET A 249 -10.40 -0.44 6.83
C MET A 249 -10.57 -1.48 7.93
N ASP A 250 -9.48 -2.18 8.26
CA ASP A 250 -9.46 -3.27 9.22
C ASP A 250 -8.98 -2.82 10.61
N TYR A 251 -8.52 -1.57 10.74
CA TYR A 251 -7.87 -1.04 11.95
C TYR A 251 -6.74 -1.93 12.42
N THR A 252 -5.78 -2.19 11.52
CA THR A 252 -4.59 -3.02 11.80
C THR A 252 -3.31 -2.26 11.49
N TYR A 253 -2.23 -2.71 12.12
CA TYR A 253 -0.88 -2.28 11.79
C TYR A 253 0.06 -3.47 11.61
N GLU A 254 1.10 -3.26 10.82
CA GLU A 254 2.25 -4.14 10.67
C GLU A 254 3.52 -3.30 10.68
N ILE A 255 4.52 -3.70 11.47
CA ILE A 255 5.83 -3.07 11.54
C ILE A 255 6.86 -4.09 11.07
N LYS A 256 7.63 -3.74 10.05
CA LYS A 256 8.74 -4.57 9.56
C LYS A 256 10.04 -3.83 9.79
N GLU A 257 11.00 -4.51 10.43
CA GLU A 257 12.38 -4.03 10.45
C GLU A 257 12.91 -4.04 9.00
N MET A 258 13.45 -2.91 8.60
CA MET A 258 14.06 -2.73 7.29
C MET A 258 15.57 -2.72 7.49
N ALA A 259 16.29 -3.59 6.80
CA ALA A 259 17.74 -3.44 6.76
C ALA A 259 18.07 -2.14 5.99
N SER A 260 19.16 -1.49 6.36
CA SER A 260 19.71 -0.34 5.65
C SER A 260 20.28 -0.70 4.26
N GLU A 261 20.18 -1.96 3.87
CA GLU A 261 20.84 -2.53 2.72
C GLU A 261 19.81 -3.03 1.71
N TYR A 262 19.77 -2.39 0.56
CA TYR A 262 19.01 -2.84 -0.59
C TYR A 262 19.95 -3.25 -1.70
N TYR A 263 19.65 -4.38 -2.35
CA TYR A 263 20.43 -4.92 -3.44
C TYR A 263 19.61 -4.99 -4.72
N LEU A 264 20.17 -4.50 -5.78
CA LEU A 264 19.63 -4.57 -7.12
C LEU A 264 19.81 -5.98 -7.67
N VAL A 265 18.78 -6.49 -8.34
CA VAL A 265 18.80 -7.69 -9.16
C VAL A 265 18.23 -7.36 -10.53
N GLY A 266 18.94 -7.68 -11.60
CA GLY A 266 18.48 -7.31 -12.93
C GLY A 266 19.46 -7.64 -14.03
N ALA A 267 19.29 -7.00 -15.18
CA ALA A 267 20.10 -7.21 -16.35
C ALA A 267 21.62 -7.01 -16.10
N LEU A 268 22.00 -6.06 -15.23
CA LEU A 268 23.40 -5.77 -14.90
C LEU A 268 24.17 -6.94 -14.30
N GLN A 269 23.49 -7.84 -13.56
CA GLN A 269 24.11 -9.00 -12.91
C GLN A 269 23.49 -10.33 -13.36
N GLY A 270 22.80 -10.30 -14.52
CA GLY A 270 22.20 -11.50 -15.14
C GLY A 270 21.05 -12.13 -14.35
N TRP A 271 20.32 -11.33 -13.57
CA TRP A 271 19.18 -11.80 -12.74
C TRP A 271 19.56 -12.89 -11.73
N ASN A 272 20.82 -12.90 -11.27
CA ASN A 272 21.28 -13.87 -10.29
C ASN A 272 20.72 -13.57 -8.90
N ALA A 273 19.74 -14.37 -8.51
CA ALA A 273 19.02 -14.26 -7.23
C ALA A 273 19.65 -15.08 -6.08
N ASN A 274 20.83 -15.67 -6.30
CA ASN A 274 21.57 -16.38 -5.26
C ASN A 274 22.45 -15.40 -4.47
N GLU A 275 22.97 -15.81 -3.32
CA GLU A 275 23.84 -14.98 -2.46
C GLU A 275 25.07 -14.42 -3.20
N ASP A 276 25.64 -15.16 -4.15
CA ASP A 276 26.74 -14.68 -4.99
C ASP A 276 26.33 -13.59 -6.02
N GLY A 277 25.03 -13.41 -6.24
CA GLY A 277 24.44 -12.30 -7.01
C GLY A 277 24.28 -10.99 -6.21
N LYS A 278 24.44 -11.03 -4.89
CA LYS A 278 24.29 -9.89 -3.97
C LYS A 278 25.49 -8.93 -4.02
N LYS A 279 25.71 -8.33 -5.19
CA LYS A 279 26.91 -7.52 -5.52
C LYS A 279 26.59 -6.10 -5.98
N CYS A 280 25.33 -5.76 -6.22
CA CYS A 280 24.91 -4.44 -6.67
C CYS A 280 24.07 -3.78 -5.58
N ILE A 281 24.75 -3.15 -4.62
CA ILE A 281 24.07 -2.46 -3.51
C ILE A 281 23.57 -1.10 -3.96
N LEU A 282 22.37 -0.73 -3.52
CA LEU A 282 21.88 0.64 -3.64
C LEU A 282 22.56 1.49 -2.55
N TYR A 283 23.24 2.55 -2.97
CA TYR A 283 23.98 3.42 -2.04
C TYR A 283 23.01 4.34 -1.30
N PRO A 284 22.99 4.32 0.05
CA PRO A 284 22.16 5.23 0.82
C PRO A 284 22.56 6.68 0.58
N ALA A 285 21.57 7.56 0.38
CA ALA A 285 21.74 9.01 0.41
C ALA A 285 21.16 9.58 1.71
N SER A 286 20.17 8.88 2.28
CA SER A 286 19.59 9.14 3.60
C SER A 286 19.04 7.82 4.18
N ALA A 287 18.38 7.91 5.33
CA ALA A 287 17.70 6.77 5.94
C ALA A 287 16.61 6.15 5.05
N THR A 288 16.06 6.89 4.10
CA THR A 288 14.94 6.48 3.24
C THR A 288 15.20 6.58 1.74
N GLU A 289 16.32 7.15 1.34
CA GLU A 289 16.69 7.32 -0.06
C GLU A 289 17.96 6.55 -0.40
N PHE A 290 17.88 5.82 -1.51
CA PHE A 290 18.94 4.97 -2.01
C PHE A 290 19.14 5.24 -3.50
N SER A 291 20.38 5.16 -3.99
CA SER A 291 20.69 5.44 -5.37
C SER A 291 21.63 4.42 -5.98
N TYR A 292 21.56 4.25 -7.29
CA TYR A 292 22.52 3.46 -8.05
C TYR A 292 22.85 4.15 -9.36
N THR A 293 24.12 4.42 -9.58
CA THR A 293 24.62 5.11 -10.77
C THR A 293 25.50 4.18 -11.59
N THR A 294 25.18 3.99 -12.86
CA THR A 294 25.97 3.17 -13.79
C THR A 294 25.61 3.49 -15.24
N LYS A 295 26.35 2.90 -16.17
CA LYS A 295 25.90 2.76 -17.56
C LYS A 295 24.91 1.59 -17.63
N TRP A 296 23.67 1.86 -17.99
CA TRP A 296 22.63 0.87 -18.07
C TRP A 296 22.62 0.19 -19.44
N GLU A 297 23.35 -0.93 -19.54
CA GLU A 297 23.51 -1.66 -20.79
C GLU A 297 22.35 -2.64 -21.03
N GLY A 298 22.15 -3.03 -22.29
CA GLY A 298 21.08 -3.92 -22.71
C GLY A 298 19.70 -3.35 -22.34
N ASP A 299 18.80 -4.20 -21.86
CA ASP A 299 17.46 -3.77 -21.44
C ASP A 299 17.46 -2.86 -20.21
N GLY A 300 18.55 -2.85 -19.43
CA GLY A 300 18.76 -1.98 -18.30
C GLY A 300 17.63 -2.05 -17.28
N ASN A 301 17.09 -3.24 -17.04
CA ASN A 301 15.96 -3.45 -16.16
C ASN A 301 16.36 -4.15 -14.86
N PHE A 302 15.65 -3.87 -13.80
CA PHE A 302 15.94 -4.42 -12.49
C PHE A 302 14.73 -4.42 -11.57
N LYS A 303 14.83 -5.22 -10.51
CA LYS A 303 14.09 -5.13 -9.25
C LYS A 303 15.10 -4.96 -8.13
N PHE A 304 14.65 -4.74 -6.91
CA PHE A 304 15.56 -4.69 -5.78
C PHE A 304 14.95 -5.34 -4.55
N TRP A 305 15.81 -5.83 -3.68
CA TRP A 305 15.45 -6.51 -2.44
C TRP A 305 16.07 -5.81 -1.25
N LEU A 306 15.36 -5.94 -0.15
CA LEU A 306 15.98 -5.87 1.15
C LEU A 306 17.05 -6.94 1.30
N GLY A 307 18.18 -6.66 1.95
CA GLY A 307 19.27 -7.62 2.08
C GLY A 307 18.89 -8.93 2.72
N SER A 308 17.99 -8.89 3.72
CA SER A 308 17.44 -10.09 4.41
C SER A 308 16.48 -10.91 3.55
N GLU A 309 15.87 -10.29 2.52
CA GLU A 309 14.89 -10.91 1.63
C GLU A 309 15.47 -11.25 0.25
N PHE A 310 16.80 -11.13 0.09
CA PHE A 310 17.43 -11.37 -1.20
C PHE A 310 17.17 -12.80 -1.68
N GLY A 311 16.58 -12.94 -2.89
CA GLY A 311 16.14 -14.19 -3.47
C GLY A 311 14.65 -14.52 -3.26
N ASN A 312 13.96 -13.80 -2.38
CA ASN A 312 12.51 -13.93 -2.21
C ASN A 312 11.75 -13.06 -3.21
N TRP A 313 11.33 -13.61 -4.33
CA TRP A 313 10.69 -12.86 -5.42
C TRP A 313 9.38 -12.17 -5.01
N ASP A 314 8.64 -12.70 -4.04
CA ASP A 314 7.41 -12.09 -3.54
C ASP A 314 7.69 -10.81 -2.74
N ALA A 315 8.90 -10.68 -2.18
CA ALA A 315 9.37 -9.49 -1.47
C ALA A 315 10.15 -8.51 -2.37
N ALA A 316 10.39 -8.86 -3.65
CA ALA A 316 11.11 -7.98 -4.57
C ALA A 316 10.31 -6.69 -4.83
N PHE A 317 10.94 -5.54 -4.64
CA PHE A 317 10.35 -4.26 -5.00
C PHE A 317 10.50 -3.99 -6.50
N GLY A 318 9.46 -3.42 -7.08
CA GLY A 318 9.42 -2.99 -8.46
C GLY A 318 8.24 -2.08 -8.73
N THR A 319 7.94 -1.81 -9.98
CA THR A 319 6.85 -0.91 -10.40
C THR A 319 5.54 -1.64 -10.69
N GLU A 320 4.44 -0.92 -10.78
CA GLU A 320 3.13 -1.51 -11.11
C GLU A 320 3.08 -2.05 -12.54
N VAL A 321 3.70 -1.35 -13.48
CA VAL A 321 3.76 -1.72 -14.90
C VAL A 321 5.12 -2.35 -15.18
N ASP A 322 5.13 -3.66 -15.47
CA ASP A 322 6.38 -4.36 -15.77
C ASP A 322 7.14 -3.71 -16.93
N MET A 323 8.46 -3.61 -16.79
CA MET A 323 9.35 -2.96 -17.76
C MET A 323 9.05 -1.47 -18.00
N SER A 324 8.50 -0.77 -17.02
CA SER A 324 8.25 0.67 -17.11
C SER A 324 9.55 1.45 -17.36
N ARG A 325 9.55 2.32 -18.38
CA ARG A 325 10.64 3.23 -18.77
C ARG A 325 10.36 4.68 -18.41
N GLU A 326 9.34 4.90 -17.57
CA GLU A 326 9.01 6.25 -17.11
C GLU A 326 10.12 6.81 -16.24
N MET A 327 10.34 8.14 -16.34
CA MET A 327 11.37 8.83 -15.56
C MET A 327 11.11 8.78 -14.06
N THR A 328 9.85 8.62 -13.66
CA THR A 328 9.43 8.49 -12.25
C THR A 328 8.25 7.53 -12.14
N GLY A 329 8.06 6.92 -10.98
CA GLY A 329 6.91 6.07 -10.75
C GLY A 329 6.83 5.56 -9.33
N ASN A 330 5.72 4.90 -9.02
CA ASN A 330 5.51 4.23 -7.74
C ASN A 330 6.16 2.85 -7.75
N ILE A 331 6.62 2.42 -6.57
CA ILE A 331 7.15 1.08 -6.34
C ILE A 331 6.26 0.34 -5.33
N LYS A 332 6.26 -0.98 -5.44
CA LYS A 332 5.56 -1.87 -4.51
C LYS A 332 6.31 -3.19 -4.36
N ALA A 333 6.04 -3.92 -3.28
CA ALA A 333 6.45 -5.30 -3.15
C ALA A 333 5.78 -6.16 -4.22
N ASN A 334 6.47 -7.19 -4.70
CA ASN A 334 6.05 -8.04 -5.81
C ASN A 334 5.67 -7.26 -7.09
N GLY A 335 6.35 -6.12 -7.30
CA GLY A 335 6.17 -5.28 -8.50
C GLY A 335 6.86 -5.85 -9.74
N GLY A 336 6.55 -5.31 -10.93
CA GLY A 336 7.26 -5.56 -12.18
C GLY A 336 8.64 -4.92 -12.21
N ALA A 337 9.45 -5.23 -13.22
CA ALA A 337 10.78 -4.65 -13.36
C ALA A 337 10.70 -3.15 -13.73
N ILE A 338 11.60 -2.35 -13.15
CA ILE A 338 11.87 -0.97 -13.54
C ILE A 338 12.91 -1.02 -14.66
N ALA A 339 12.71 -0.31 -15.75
CA ALA A 339 13.66 -0.28 -16.87
C ALA A 339 14.21 1.13 -17.09
N VAL A 340 15.48 1.21 -17.52
CA VAL A 340 16.10 2.50 -17.83
C VAL A 340 15.39 3.19 -19.00
N PRO A 341 15.17 4.52 -18.95
CA PRO A 341 14.50 5.25 -20.02
C PRO A 341 15.22 5.15 -21.38
N GLU A 342 16.55 5.33 -21.38
CA GLU A 342 17.41 5.19 -22.57
C GLU A 342 18.51 4.17 -22.30
N GLN A 343 18.62 3.16 -23.15
CA GLN A 343 19.63 2.11 -23.05
C GLN A 343 21.03 2.64 -23.37
N ASN A 344 22.06 2.00 -22.80
CA ASN A 344 23.48 2.30 -23.02
C ASN A 344 23.92 3.71 -22.62
N MET A 345 23.17 4.35 -21.74
CA MET A 345 23.45 5.68 -21.19
C MET A 345 23.70 5.59 -19.68
N PHE A 346 24.41 6.59 -19.15
CA PHE A 346 24.61 6.72 -17.72
C PHE A 346 23.41 7.41 -17.09
N TYR A 347 22.80 6.71 -16.13
CA TYR A 347 21.71 7.20 -15.29
C TYR A 347 21.96 6.86 -13.84
N THR A 348 21.45 7.71 -12.98
CA THR A 348 21.23 7.40 -11.57
C THR A 348 19.77 7.06 -11.39
N VAL A 349 19.46 5.89 -10.83
CA VAL A 349 18.15 5.63 -10.26
C VAL A 349 18.19 6.00 -8.77
N THR A 350 17.19 6.73 -8.32
CA THR A 350 16.95 7.05 -6.90
C THR A 350 15.67 6.37 -6.47
N ILE A 351 15.74 5.63 -5.36
CA ILE A 351 14.62 4.95 -4.73
C ILE A 351 14.30 5.69 -3.44
N ASN A 352 13.07 6.14 -3.27
CA ASN A 352 12.58 6.73 -2.02
C ASN A 352 11.62 5.73 -1.33
N MET A 353 12.10 5.05 -0.31
CA MET A 353 11.32 4.04 0.43
C MET A 353 10.23 4.64 1.31
N SER A 354 10.38 5.90 1.72
CA SER A 354 9.34 6.62 2.47
C SER A 354 8.16 7.00 1.59
N ALA A 355 8.44 7.47 0.37
CA ALA A 355 7.41 7.83 -0.61
C ALA A 355 6.95 6.63 -1.46
N MET A 356 7.66 5.50 -1.38
CA MET A 356 7.47 4.33 -2.26
C MET A 356 7.53 4.72 -3.73
N THR A 357 8.59 5.44 -4.14
CA THR A 357 8.77 5.94 -5.50
C THR A 357 10.18 5.70 -6.02
N TYR A 358 10.32 5.71 -7.35
CA TYR A 358 11.62 5.78 -8.00
C TYR A 358 11.69 7.00 -8.93
N ALA A 359 12.91 7.48 -9.18
CA ALA A 359 13.20 8.50 -10.16
C ALA A 359 14.51 8.21 -10.89
N TRP A 360 14.51 8.45 -12.20
CA TRP A 360 15.70 8.40 -13.02
C TRP A 360 16.24 9.80 -13.26
N THR A 361 17.55 9.96 -13.14
CA THR A 361 18.27 11.18 -13.50
C THR A 361 19.38 10.81 -14.48
N LYS A 362 19.34 11.37 -15.68
CA LYS A 362 20.43 11.21 -16.67
C LYS A 362 21.66 11.91 -16.17
N CYS A 363 22.81 11.24 -16.17
CA CYS A 363 24.07 11.85 -15.77
C CYS A 363 24.51 12.89 -16.83
N ASP A 364 25.01 14.02 -16.39
CA ASP A 364 25.53 15.06 -17.31
C ASP A 364 26.75 14.56 -18.09
N ASN A 365 27.65 13.84 -17.40
CA ASN A 365 28.80 13.21 -18.02
C ASN A 365 28.42 11.79 -18.49
N GLN A 366 28.42 11.58 -19.80
CA GLN A 366 28.14 10.30 -20.43
C GLN A 366 29.42 9.52 -20.83
N ASP A 367 30.60 10.07 -20.53
CA ASP A 367 31.90 9.44 -20.76
C ASP A 367 32.84 9.68 -19.57
N PRO A 368 32.47 9.11 -18.37
CA PRO A 368 33.31 9.26 -17.19
C PRO A 368 34.65 8.51 -17.35
N LYS A 369 35.68 8.97 -16.66
CA LYS A 369 36.99 8.35 -16.66
C LYS A 369 36.93 6.90 -16.19
N SER A 370 37.29 5.97 -17.03
CA SER A 370 37.34 4.54 -16.71
C SER A 370 38.66 4.14 -16.05
N TYR A 371 38.58 3.14 -15.19
CA TYR A 371 39.73 2.55 -14.52
C TYR A 371 39.80 1.04 -14.80
N ASP A 372 40.99 0.52 -15.10
CA ASP A 372 41.19 -0.91 -15.36
C ASP A 372 41.09 -1.75 -14.08
N LYS A 373 41.53 -1.18 -12.95
CA LYS A 373 41.58 -1.82 -11.65
C LYS A 373 41.20 -0.84 -10.56
N MET A 374 40.52 -1.37 -9.54
CA MET A 374 40.29 -0.68 -8.30
C MET A 374 40.72 -1.57 -7.15
N GLY A 375 41.27 -1.01 -6.08
CA GLY A 375 41.74 -1.81 -4.95
C GLY A 375 41.72 -1.06 -3.64
N ILE A 376 41.68 -1.84 -2.54
CA ILE A 376 41.75 -1.35 -1.18
C ILE A 376 43.16 -1.56 -0.65
N ILE A 377 43.76 -0.50 -0.15
CA ILE A 377 45.10 -0.49 0.42
C ILE A 377 45.09 0.13 1.81
N GLY A 378 45.86 -0.42 2.75
CA GLY A 378 45.88 0.11 4.09
C GLY A 378 46.87 -0.58 5.02
N GLY A 379 46.75 -0.32 6.33
CA GLY A 379 47.62 -0.95 7.33
C GLY A 379 47.48 -2.46 7.40
N PHE A 380 46.36 -3.04 6.99
CA PHE A 380 46.14 -4.49 6.97
C PHE A 380 46.99 -5.25 5.97
N ASN A 381 47.60 -4.55 4.97
CA ASN A 381 48.51 -5.10 4.00
C ASN A 381 49.79 -4.28 3.91
N ASP A 382 50.17 -3.62 5.03
CA ASP A 382 51.37 -2.81 5.19
C ASP A 382 51.55 -1.70 4.10
N TRP A 383 50.42 -1.22 3.54
CA TRP A 383 50.40 -0.29 2.42
C TRP A 383 51.15 -0.80 1.19
N ALA A 384 51.29 -2.13 1.05
CA ALA A 384 52.07 -2.82 0.03
C ALA A 384 51.24 -3.81 -0.77
N GLY A 385 50.65 -3.37 -1.87
CA GLY A 385 49.78 -4.18 -2.72
C GLY A 385 48.31 -4.01 -2.35
N ASP A 386 47.44 -4.05 -3.35
CA ASP A 386 46.04 -3.81 -3.21
C ASP A 386 45.25 -5.10 -2.99
N ALA A 387 44.24 -5.07 -2.10
CA ALA A 387 43.13 -6.03 -2.16
C ALA A 387 42.24 -5.62 -3.34
N GLU A 388 42.28 -6.42 -4.40
CA GLU A 388 41.60 -6.09 -5.66
C GLU A 388 40.09 -6.07 -5.50
N MET A 389 39.42 -5.06 -6.03
CA MET A 389 37.97 -4.96 -6.12
C MET A 389 37.48 -5.50 -7.46
N THR A 390 36.37 -6.19 -7.45
CA THR A 390 35.68 -6.68 -8.65
C THR A 390 34.70 -5.63 -9.14
N GLN A 391 34.71 -5.30 -10.43
CA GLN A 391 33.69 -4.47 -11.04
C GLN A 391 32.41 -5.30 -11.26
N THR A 392 31.29 -4.88 -10.66
CA THR A 392 29.99 -5.58 -10.71
C THR A 392 29.05 -4.99 -11.76
N ALA A 393 29.24 -3.72 -12.08
CA ALA A 393 28.63 -2.96 -13.15
C ALA A 393 29.59 -1.81 -13.51
N PRO A 394 29.47 -1.17 -14.67
CA PRO A 394 30.31 -0.03 -15.01
C PRO A 394 30.41 0.99 -13.86
N HIS A 395 31.63 1.26 -13.41
CA HIS A 395 31.94 2.18 -12.29
C HIS A 395 31.44 1.76 -10.90
N ASN A 396 31.02 0.51 -10.72
CA ASN A 396 30.63 -0.05 -9.42
C ASN A 396 31.55 -1.20 -9.05
N TRP A 397 32.17 -1.09 -7.89
CA TRP A 397 33.21 -1.98 -7.43
C TRP A 397 32.86 -2.59 -6.08
N TYR A 398 33.24 -3.83 -5.85
CA TYR A 398 33.11 -4.46 -4.54
C TYR A 398 34.30 -5.32 -4.20
N ALA A 399 34.61 -5.43 -2.91
CA ALA A 399 35.57 -6.38 -2.38
C ALA A 399 35.12 -6.91 -1.02
N GLN A 400 35.58 -8.12 -0.68
CA GLN A 400 35.46 -8.65 0.68
C GLN A 400 36.84 -8.58 1.34
N ILE A 401 36.92 -8.00 2.53
CA ILE A 401 38.15 -7.84 3.29
C ILE A 401 37.96 -8.38 4.71
N SER A 402 39.02 -8.97 5.26
CA SER A 402 39.10 -9.40 6.66
C SER A 402 40.20 -8.62 7.36
N LEU A 403 39.85 -7.89 8.41
CA LEU A 403 40.73 -7.02 9.18
C LEU A 403 40.98 -7.64 10.56
N ALA A 404 42.20 -8.15 10.79
CA ALA A 404 42.57 -8.77 12.05
C ALA A 404 42.65 -7.78 13.22
N ALA A 405 42.84 -6.51 12.95
CA ALA A 405 42.91 -5.42 13.93
C ALA A 405 42.36 -4.12 13.30
N ASP A 406 42.06 -3.15 14.17
CA ASP A 406 41.71 -1.80 13.74
C ASP A 406 42.80 -1.25 12.80
N THR A 407 42.40 -0.67 11.71
CA THR A 407 43.32 -0.24 10.67
C THR A 407 42.84 1.04 9.98
N GLU A 408 43.73 1.64 9.20
CA GLU A 408 43.40 2.71 8.25
C GLU A 408 43.56 2.20 6.84
N LEU A 409 42.66 2.59 5.95
CA LEU A 409 42.70 2.19 4.55
C LEU A 409 42.22 3.30 3.61
N LYS A 410 42.48 3.10 2.30
CA LYS A 410 41.97 3.92 1.19
C LYS A 410 41.57 3.01 0.03
N VAL A 411 40.79 3.56 -0.87
CA VAL A 411 40.54 2.97 -2.19
C VAL A 411 41.40 3.71 -3.22
N ARG A 412 42.04 2.99 -4.13
CA ARG A 412 42.80 3.62 -5.25
C ARG A 412 42.61 2.86 -6.56
N ALA A 413 42.82 3.61 -7.64
CA ALA A 413 42.78 3.06 -8.98
C ALA A 413 44.15 2.64 -9.50
N ASN A 414 44.19 1.59 -10.30
CA ASN A 414 45.35 1.11 -11.08
C ASN A 414 46.61 0.87 -10.25
N GLY A 415 46.51 0.68 -8.93
CA GLY A 415 47.64 0.49 -8.05
C GLY A 415 48.50 1.74 -7.84
N ASP A 416 48.00 2.92 -8.22
CA ASP A 416 48.69 4.19 -8.15
C ASP A 416 48.01 5.18 -7.20
N TRP A 417 48.77 6.15 -6.67
CA TRP A 417 48.26 7.19 -5.78
C TRP A 417 47.67 8.40 -6.53
N ALA A 418 47.77 8.44 -7.86
CA ALA A 418 47.23 9.52 -8.66
C ALA A 418 45.72 9.66 -8.52
N ASP A 419 45.01 8.53 -8.46
CA ASP A 419 43.58 8.49 -8.26
C ASP A 419 43.27 7.65 -7.03
N ASN A 420 42.88 8.29 -5.94
CA ASN A 420 42.56 7.62 -4.70
C ASN A 420 41.41 8.32 -3.98
N TRP A 421 40.70 7.56 -3.15
CA TRP A 421 39.54 8.02 -2.35
C TRP A 421 39.72 7.61 -0.92
N GLY A 422 39.30 8.49 -0.04
CA GLY A 422 39.35 8.28 1.41
C GLY A 422 38.20 9.00 2.11
N ALA A 423 38.34 9.21 3.39
CA ALA A 423 37.34 9.90 4.20
C ALA A 423 37.61 11.42 4.26
N GLU A 424 36.57 12.18 4.55
CA GLU A 424 36.72 13.56 5.03
C GLU A 424 37.22 13.59 6.48
N ASP A 425 37.80 14.72 6.88
CA ASP A 425 38.26 14.90 8.25
C ASP A 425 37.12 14.76 9.25
N GLY A 426 37.32 13.96 10.28
CA GLY A 426 36.31 13.71 11.32
C GLY A 426 35.26 12.66 11.00
N PHE A 427 35.34 11.98 9.86
CA PHE A 427 34.47 10.87 9.52
C PHE A 427 34.72 9.69 10.49
N ASP A 428 33.62 9.08 10.95
CA ASP A 428 33.62 7.95 11.88
C ASP A 428 32.70 6.83 11.35
N LEU A 429 33.32 5.77 10.83
CA LEU A 429 32.61 4.62 10.26
C LEU A 429 31.73 3.88 11.29
N SER A 430 32.05 3.99 12.60
CA SER A 430 31.25 3.35 13.64
C SER A 430 29.85 3.97 13.80
N LYS A 431 29.70 5.22 13.36
CA LYS A 431 28.43 5.98 13.41
C LYS A 431 27.63 5.86 12.13
N ASN A 432 28.32 5.70 11.00
CA ASN A 432 27.68 5.61 9.71
C ASN A 432 28.52 4.75 8.77
N ASN A 433 27.99 3.62 8.34
CA ASN A 433 28.68 2.65 7.48
C ASN A 433 28.69 3.02 5.99
N TYR A 434 28.11 4.16 5.60
CA TYR A 434 28.12 4.70 4.24
C TYR A 434 28.45 6.19 4.24
N PHE A 435 29.07 6.68 3.18
CA PHE A 435 29.47 8.08 3.05
C PHE A 435 29.87 8.43 1.62
N ASP A 436 29.92 9.71 1.35
CA ASP A 436 30.53 10.26 0.15
C ASP A 436 32.03 10.36 0.40
N SER A 437 32.80 9.48 -0.23
CA SER A 437 34.25 9.50 -0.10
C SER A 437 34.86 10.70 -0.83
N LYS A 438 35.99 11.18 -0.32
CA LYS A 438 36.67 12.33 -0.88
C LYS A 438 37.81 11.88 -1.80
N TYR A 439 37.81 12.40 -3.02
CA TYR A 439 38.97 12.25 -3.91
C TYR A 439 40.20 12.91 -3.27
N ASN A 440 41.33 12.16 -3.17
CA ASN A 440 42.51 12.51 -2.40
C ASN A 440 42.23 12.81 -0.88
N GLY A 441 41.16 12.26 -0.31
CA GLY A 441 40.82 12.43 1.09
C GLY A 441 41.76 11.73 2.05
N GLY A 442 41.48 11.87 3.37
CA GLY A 442 42.22 11.20 4.43
C GLY A 442 42.00 9.69 4.49
N ASN A 443 42.73 9.00 5.35
CA ASN A 443 42.52 7.58 5.55
C ASN A 443 41.17 7.29 6.23
N ILE A 444 40.54 6.19 5.84
CA ILE A 444 39.32 5.69 6.44
C ILE A 444 39.74 4.80 7.63
N LYS A 445 39.28 5.10 8.82
CA LYS A 445 39.50 4.28 10.02
C LYS A 445 38.45 3.20 10.10
N VAL A 446 38.86 1.93 10.15
CA VAL A 446 37.97 0.77 10.15
C VAL A 446 38.36 -0.15 11.30
N ALA A 447 37.38 -0.54 12.13
CA ALA A 447 37.59 -1.49 13.21
C ALA A 447 37.85 -2.91 12.68
N ALA A 448 38.43 -3.77 13.50
CA ALA A 448 38.60 -5.18 13.18
C ALA A 448 37.28 -5.85 12.84
N GLY A 449 37.28 -6.75 11.85
CA GLY A 449 36.11 -7.47 11.38
C GLY A 449 36.18 -7.90 9.94
N GLU A 450 35.11 -8.55 9.50
CA GLU A 450 34.91 -8.92 8.10
C GLU A 450 33.93 -7.94 7.47
N TYR A 451 34.29 -7.43 6.28
CA TYR A 451 33.51 -6.43 5.58
C TYR A 451 33.36 -6.78 4.09
N THR A 452 32.18 -6.45 3.57
CA THR A 452 32.00 -6.25 2.14
C THR A 452 32.00 -4.74 1.88
N VAL A 453 32.96 -4.26 1.08
CA VAL A 453 33.12 -2.85 0.74
C VAL A 453 32.61 -2.65 -0.67
N PHE A 454 31.71 -1.70 -0.85
CA PHE A 454 31.21 -1.26 -2.16
C PHE A 454 31.63 0.19 -2.42
N PHE A 455 31.98 0.48 -3.65
CA PHE A 455 32.43 1.80 -4.09
C PHE A 455 31.90 2.12 -5.49
N ASN A 456 31.39 3.33 -5.67
CA ASN A 456 31.05 3.89 -6.98
C ASN A 456 32.00 5.06 -7.30
N ASP A 457 32.80 4.95 -8.34
CA ASP A 457 33.84 5.92 -8.66
C ASP A 457 33.33 7.18 -9.40
N ILE A 458 32.08 7.17 -9.90
CA ILE A 458 31.42 8.37 -10.46
C ILE A 458 30.91 9.27 -9.34
N THR A 459 30.18 8.68 -8.38
CA THR A 459 29.52 9.42 -7.30
C THR A 459 30.38 9.54 -6.05
N SER A 460 31.52 8.84 -6.03
CA SER A 460 32.38 8.68 -4.85
C SER A 460 31.69 8.07 -3.62
N LYS A 461 30.53 7.45 -3.80
CA LYS A 461 29.80 6.80 -2.71
C LYS A 461 30.48 5.51 -2.29
N MET A 462 30.58 5.31 -0.97
CA MET A 462 31.20 4.13 -0.37
C MET A 462 30.33 3.58 0.76
N ILE A 463 30.27 2.25 0.88
CA ILE A 463 29.57 1.59 1.98
C ILE A 463 30.37 0.37 2.45
N PHE A 464 30.40 0.19 3.77
CA PHE A 464 31.01 -0.95 4.45
C PHE A 464 29.91 -1.78 5.10
N VAL A 465 29.65 -2.96 4.57
CA VAL A 465 28.70 -3.92 5.14
C VAL A 465 29.50 -4.87 6.02
N LYS A 466 29.30 -4.80 7.33
CA LYS A 466 29.93 -5.73 8.27
C LYS A 466 29.19 -7.06 8.23
N LYS A 467 29.95 -8.19 8.16
CA LYS A 467 29.41 -9.54 8.19
C LYS A 467 29.14 -10.04 9.59
#